data_ac89bdf56883798e3a1809dae9702599
#
_entry.id   ac89bdf56883798e3a1809dae9702599
#
_cell.length_a   1.000
_cell.length_b   1.000
_cell.length_c   1.000
_cell.angle_alpha   90.00
_cell.angle_beta   90.00
_cell.angle_gamma   90.00
#
_symmetry.space_group_name_H-M   'P 1'
#
loop_
_entity.id
_entity.type
_entity.pdbx_description
1 polymer ?
#
loop_
_entity_poly.entity_id
_entity_poly.type
_entity_poly.pdbx_seq_one_letter_code
_entity_poly.pdbx_strand_id
1 'polypeptide(L)'
;MLALPLPSDEFTYRVLPFQLHKNIGLSLLIIIVAMLVVRYSNRDPAQFLQRSLLRKLVDFDHLVIYLLISACCISGYLSSSYSGWGTSLWWLVEFPNWTEENDALNITYSEIHLWTCWLLLAVVVIHIGAAVYHGFADDGVINKMFRF
;
A
#
# COMPACT_ATOMS: atom_id res chain seq x y z
N MET A 1 -22.41 -10.75 -11.93
CA MET A 1 -22.09 -10.70 -13.38
C MET A 1 -21.27 -11.95 -13.70
N LEU A 2 -21.84 -12.91 -14.43
CA LEU A 2 -21.11 -14.13 -14.83
C LEU A 2 -19.95 -13.70 -15.72
N ALA A 3 -18.73 -14.00 -15.28
CA ALA A 3 -17.56 -13.81 -16.11
C ALA A 3 -17.74 -14.69 -17.36
N LEU A 4 -17.91 -14.07 -18.52
CA LEU A 4 -17.84 -14.76 -19.81
C LEU A 4 -16.50 -15.52 -19.85
N PRO A 5 -16.49 -16.82 -20.20
CA PRO A 5 -15.25 -17.57 -20.33
C PRO A 5 -14.47 -16.97 -21.52
N LEU A 6 -13.50 -16.09 -21.19
CA LEU A 6 -12.52 -15.65 -22.15
C LEU A 6 -11.63 -16.86 -22.55
N PRO A 7 -11.12 -16.91 -23.78
CA PRO A 7 -10.11 -17.89 -24.14
C PRO A 7 -8.98 -17.88 -23.11
N SER A 8 -8.48 -19.05 -22.74
CA SER A 8 -7.54 -19.24 -21.64
C SER A 8 -6.25 -18.40 -21.76
N ASP A 9 -5.81 -18.13 -22.96
CA ASP A 9 -4.69 -17.26 -23.31
C ASP A 9 -5.02 -15.78 -23.07
N GLU A 10 -6.16 -15.29 -23.50
CA GLU A 10 -6.58 -13.90 -23.29
C GLU A 10 -6.86 -13.58 -21.81
N PHE A 11 -7.42 -14.53 -21.08
CA PHE A 11 -7.57 -14.42 -19.62
C PHE A 11 -6.20 -14.32 -18.93
N THR A 12 -5.24 -15.19 -19.30
CA THR A 12 -3.93 -15.25 -18.67
C THR A 12 -3.12 -13.97 -18.91
N TYR A 13 -3.12 -13.43 -20.12
CA TYR A 13 -2.26 -12.29 -20.46
C TYR A 13 -2.88 -10.91 -20.17
N ARG A 14 -4.19 -10.79 -20.17
CA ARG A 14 -4.87 -9.51 -20.02
C ARG A 14 -5.57 -9.32 -18.67
N VAL A 15 -6.33 -10.31 -18.22
CA VAL A 15 -7.20 -10.18 -17.05
C VAL A 15 -6.48 -10.56 -15.76
N LEU A 16 -5.73 -11.65 -15.78
CA LEU A 16 -5.09 -12.20 -14.58
C LEU A 16 -4.10 -11.23 -13.91
N PRO A 17 -3.20 -10.53 -14.62
CA PRO A 17 -2.28 -9.59 -13.98
C PRO A 17 -3.01 -8.44 -13.27
N PHE A 18 -4.08 -7.91 -13.87
CA PHE A 18 -4.90 -6.88 -13.25
C PHE A 18 -5.62 -7.38 -11.99
N GLN A 19 -6.19 -8.57 -12.03
CA GLN A 19 -6.86 -9.17 -10.87
C GLN A 19 -5.86 -9.47 -9.75
N LEU A 20 -4.69 -10.00 -10.06
CA LEU A 20 -3.63 -10.22 -9.08
C LEU A 20 -3.16 -8.92 -8.46
N HIS A 21 -2.95 -7.87 -9.25
CA HIS A 21 -2.58 -6.55 -8.77
C HIS A 21 -3.62 -5.99 -7.78
N LYS A 22 -4.90 -6.06 -8.13
CA LYS A 22 -6.00 -5.63 -7.24
C LYS A 22 -6.04 -6.43 -5.94
N ASN A 23 -5.89 -7.76 -6.02
CA ASN A 23 -5.90 -8.65 -4.87
C ASN A 23 -4.72 -8.36 -3.92
N ILE A 24 -3.52 -8.19 -4.47
CA ILE A 24 -2.34 -7.83 -3.69
C ILE A 24 -2.53 -6.45 -3.05
N GLY A 25 -3.01 -5.46 -3.79
CA GLY A 25 -3.26 -4.12 -3.28
C GLY A 25 -4.26 -4.10 -2.11
N LEU A 26 -5.39 -4.80 -2.24
CA LEU A 26 -6.37 -4.92 -1.16
C LEU A 26 -5.81 -5.68 0.06
N SER A 27 -5.05 -6.75 -0.17
CA SER A 27 -4.41 -7.50 0.92
C SER A 27 -3.40 -6.62 1.67
N LEU A 28 -2.60 -5.84 0.95
CA LEU A 28 -1.68 -4.86 1.54
C LEU A 28 -2.43 -3.81 2.35
N LEU A 29 -3.54 -3.28 1.85
CA LEU A 29 -4.34 -2.30 2.58
C LEU A 29 -4.85 -2.88 3.91
N ILE A 30 -5.35 -4.11 3.92
CA ILE A 30 -5.82 -4.79 5.13
C ILE A 30 -4.65 -4.97 6.12
N ILE A 31 -3.50 -5.42 5.65
CA ILE A 31 -2.31 -5.61 6.49
C ILE A 31 -1.85 -4.27 7.10
N ILE A 32 -1.78 -3.21 6.30
CA ILE A 32 -1.38 -1.87 6.78
C ILE A 32 -2.35 -1.35 7.83
N VAL A 33 -3.65 -1.48 7.61
CA VAL A 33 -4.66 -1.08 8.61
C VAL A 33 -4.49 -1.87 9.91
N ALA A 34 -4.32 -3.19 9.83
CA ALA A 34 -4.06 -4.02 11.00
C ALA A 34 -2.78 -3.61 11.74
N MET A 35 -1.68 -3.35 11.01
CA MET A 35 -0.42 -2.87 11.58
C MET A 35 -0.58 -1.50 12.25
N LEU A 36 -1.34 -0.58 11.66
CA LEU A 36 -1.62 0.74 12.24
C LEU A 36 -2.42 0.61 13.53
N VAL A 37 -3.44 -0.26 13.57
CA VAL A 37 -4.23 -0.53 14.76
C VAL A 37 -3.35 -1.08 15.88
N VAL A 38 -2.56 -2.12 15.61
CA VAL A 38 -1.63 -2.70 16.59
C VAL A 38 -0.62 -1.67 17.09
N ARG A 39 -0.03 -0.89 16.19
CA ARG A 39 0.94 0.15 16.54
C ARG A 39 0.32 1.25 17.40
N TYR A 40 -0.91 1.66 17.12
CA TYR A 40 -1.62 2.67 17.89
C TYR A 40 -2.02 2.15 19.28
N SER A 41 -2.51 0.92 19.35
CA SER A 41 -2.94 0.29 20.61
C SER A 41 -1.77 0.06 21.59
N ASN A 42 -0.56 -0.15 21.07
CA ASN A 42 0.64 -0.42 21.88
C ASN A 42 1.52 0.82 22.10
N ARG A 43 1.04 2.03 21.79
CA ARG A 43 1.80 3.26 22.00
C ARG A 43 1.81 3.65 23.48
N ASP A 44 3.02 3.84 24.00
CA ASP A 44 3.23 4.53 25.29
C ASP A 44 3.55 6.01 25.02
N PRO A 45 2.61 6.95 25.36
CA PRO A 45 2.81 8.38 25.11
C PRO A 45 4.03 8.95 25.84
N ALA A 46 4.38 8.43 27.01
CA ALA A 46 5.50 8.93 27.82
C ALA A 46 6.85 8.64 27.14
N GLN A 47 6.98 7.51 26.47
CA GLN A 47 8.20 7.16 25.73
C GLN A 47 8.39 7.99 24.46
N PHE A 48 7.33 8.51 23.85
CA PHE A 48 7.40 9.28 22.62
C PHE A 48 8.14 10.62 22.81
N LEU A 49 7.95 11.28 23.94
CA LEU A 49 8.58 12.57 24.25
C LEU A 49 10.08 12.47 24.52
N GLN A 50 10.54 11.30 25.01
CA GLN A 50 11.95 11.06 25.35
C GLN A 50 12.78 10.47 24.21
N ARG A 51 12.19 10.28 23.02
CA ARG A 51 12.90 9.67 21.88
C ARG A 51 13.95 10.60 21.29
N SER A 52 15.10 10.02 20.93
CA SER A 52 16.15 10.72 20.18
C SER A 52 15.62 11.23 18.82
N LEU A 53 16.26 12.27 18.27
CA LEU A 53 15.92 12.82 16.96
C LEU A 53 15.90 11.75 15.86
N LEU A 54 16.87 10.85 15.84
CA LEU A 54 16.93 9.73 14.90
C LEU A 54 15.70 8.84 14.99
N ARG A 55 15.23 8.53 16.20
CA ARG A 55 14.04 7.69 16.38
C ARG A 55 12.76 8.39 15.91
N LYS A 56 12.69 9.71 16.05
CA LYS A 56 11.58 10.52 15.51
C LYS A 56 11.58 10.54 13.99
N LEU A 57 12.75 10.60 13.36
CA LEU A 57 12.90 10.52 11.90
C LEU A 57 12.46 9.16 11.36
N VAL A 58 12.86 8.07 12.01
CA VAL A 58 12.42 6.71 11.64
C VAL A 58 10.90 6.55 11.79
N ASP A 59 10.32 7.06 12.89
CA ASP A 59 8.87 7.03 13.09
C ASP A 59 8.12 7.84 12.02
N PHE A 60 8.67 8.98 11.63
CA PHE A 60 8.13 9.84 10.56
C PHE A 60 8.21 9.15 9.19
N ASP A 61 9.34 8.54 8.87
CA ASP A 61 9.56 7.78 7.64
C ASP A 61 8.54 6.63 7.51
N HIS A 62 8.37 5.83 8.55
CA HIS A 62 7.34 4.79 8.56
C HIS A 62 5.92 5.35 8.39
N LEU A 63 5.61 6.49 9.02
CA LEU A 63 4.32 7.13 8.86
C LEU A 63 4.08 7.53 7.40
N VAL A 64 5.10 8.13 6.75
CA VAL A 64 5.03 8.50 5.32
C VAL A 64 4.79 7.27 4.45
N ILE A 65 5.52 6.17 4.68
CA ILE A 65 5.33 4.91 3.95
C ILE A 65 3.88 4.39 4.12
N TYR A 66 3.36 4.35 5.35
CA TYR A 66 1.98 3.89 5.59
C TYR A 66 0.93 4.77 4.90
N LEU A 67 1.11 6.09 4.93
CA LEU A 67 0.20 7.01 4.24
C LEU A 67 0.26 6.84 2.72
N LEU A 68 1.46 6.67 2.16
CA LEU A 68 1.64 6.47 0.72
C LEU A 68 1.07 5.12 0.25
N ILE A 69 1.27 4.03 0.99
CA ILE A 69 0.66 2.73 0.66
C ILE A 69 -0.86 2.85 0.70
N SER A 70 -1.41 3.47 1.75
CA SER A 70 -2.86 3.66 1.87
C SER A 70 -3.41 4.50 0.72
N ALA A 71 -2.78 5.62 0.39
CA ALA A 71 -3.18 6.48 -0.72
C ALA A 71 -3.10 5.75 -2.07
N CYS A 72 -2.03 4.96 -2.29
CA CYS A 72 -1.84 4.14 -3.47
C CYS A 72 -2.98 3.11 -3.61
N CYS A 73 -3.27 2.35 -2.56
CA CYS A 73 -4.33 1.34 -2.58
C CYS A 73 -5.72 1.95 -2.78
N ILE A 74 -6.02 3.07 -2.10
CA ILE A 74 -7.31 3.75 -2.20
C ILE A 74 -7.50 4.35 -3.59
N SER A 75 -6.49 5.04 -4.14
CA SER A 75 -6.57 5.62 -5.48
C SER A 75 -6.74 4.55 -6.55
N GLY A 76 -6.05 3.42 -6.44
CA GLY A 76 -6.21 2.29 -7.36
C GLY A 76 -7.60 1.64 -7.28
N TYR A 77 -8.15 1.52 -6.07
CA TYR A 77 -9.51 1.03 -5.87
C TYR A 77 -10.55 2.00 -6.46
N LEU A 78 -10.42 3.30 -6.24
CA LEU A 78 -11.31 4.31 -6.81
C LEU A 78 -11.24 4.34 -8.34
N SER A 79 -10.04 4.30 -8.92
CA SER A 79 -9.87 4.18 -10.36
C SER A 79 -10.61 2.95 -10.91
N SER A 80 -10.45 1.78 -10.29
CA SER A 80 -11.16 0.58 -10.67
C SER A 80 -12.68 0.70 -10.55
N SER A 81 -13.17 1.35 -9.48
CA SER A 81 -14.59 1.55 -9.24
C SER A 81 -15.22 2.46 -10.32
N TYR A 82 -14.54 3.56 -10.68
CA TYR A 82 -15.00 4.45 -11.75
C TYR A 82 -14.90 3.87 -13.16
N SER A 83 -14.06 2.85 -13.38
CA SER A 83 -13.98 2.13 -14.65
C SER A 83 -15.11 1.11 -14.87
N GLY A 84 -15.97 0.90 -13.88
CA GLY A 84 -17.00 -0.14 -13.92
C GLY A 84 -16.47 -1.57 -13.74
N TRP A 85 -15.15 -1.75 -13.64
CA TRP A 85 -14.54 -3.07 -13.43
C TRP A 85 -14.65 -3.49 -11.98
N GLY A 86 -15.45 -4.51 -11.70
CA GLY A 86 -15.62 -5.08 -10.37
C GLY A 86 -14.29 -5.48 -9.73
N THR A 87 -14.21 -5.32 -8.43
CA THR A 87 -13.04 -5.71 -7.62
C THR A 87 -13.45 -6.82 -6.69
N SER A 88 -12.73 -7.94 -6.73
CA SER A 88 -12.94 -9.07 -5.82
C SER A 88 -11.66 -9.36 -5.06
N LEU A 89 -11.77 -9.70 -3.78
CA LEU A 89 -10.65 -10.16 -2.97
C LEU A 89 -10.50 -11.67 -3.13
N TRP A 90 -9.47 -12.10 -3.84
CA TRP A 90 -9.14 -13.51 -4.11
C TRP A 90 -10.32 -14.34 -4.60
N TRP A 91 -11.23 -13.73 -5.38
CA TRP A 91 -12.47 -14.34 -5.91
C TRP A 91 -13.44 -14.86 -4.83
N LEU A 92 -13.18 -14.55 -3.55
CA LEU A 92 -13.99 -14.97 -2.41
C LEU A 92 -15.02 -13.93 -1.99
N VAL A 93 -14.65 -12.65 -2.04
CA VAL A 93 -15.48 -11.53 -1.61
C VAL A 93 -15.51 -10.48 -2.71
N GLU A 94 -16.70 -10.17 -3.21
CA GLU A 94 -16.89 -9.07 -4.14
C GLU A 94 -17.01 -7.75 -3.38
N PHE A 95 -16.19 -6.79 -3.77
CA PHE A 95 -16.31 -5.43 -3.27
C PHE A 95 -17.29 -4.65 -4.14
N PRO A 96 -18.26 -3.94 -3.55
CA PRO A 96 -19.21 -3.16 -4.32
C PRO A 96 -18.51 -2.03 -5.07
N ASN A 97 -18.91 -1.77 -6.30
CA ASN A 97 -18.59 -0.50 -6.94
C ASN A 97 -19.41 0.59 -6.25
N TRP A 98 -18.75 1.48 -5.56
CA TRP A 98 -19.40 2.55 -4.78
C TRP A 98 -19.75 3.76 -5.63
N THR A 99 -19.39 3.73 -6.90
CA THR A 99 -19.51 4.85 -7.82
C THR A 99 -20.12 4.37 -9.14
N GLU A 100 -20.80 5.28 -9.84
CA GLU A 100 -21.17 5.08 -11.23
C GLU A 100 -19.95 5.24 -12.14
N GLU A 101 -19.96 4.62 -13.32
CA GLU A 101 -18.89 4.72 -14.30
C GLU A 101 -18.66 6.17 -14.70
N ASN A 102 -17.40 6.60 -14.65
CA ASN A 102 -17.00 7.96 -15.02
C ASN A 102 -15.56 7.97 -15.53
N ASP A 103 -15.39 8.10 -16.83
CA ASP A 103 -14.08 8.06 -17.48
C ASP A 103 -13.14 9.17 -17.00
N ALA A 104 -13.62 10.38 -16.78
CA ALA A 104 -12.79 11.49 -16.34
C ALA A 104 -12.22 11.25 -14.93
N LEU A 105 -13.05 10.74 -14.02
CA LEU A 105 -12.60 10.39 -12.67
C LEU A 105 -11.71 9.15 -12.67
N ASN A 106 -11.99 8.15 -13.50
CA ASN A 106 -11.11 6.99 -13.68
C ASN A 106 -9.71 7.42 -14.11
N ILE A 107 -9.59 8.30 -15.12
CA ILE A 107 -8.30 8.83 -15.58
C ILE A 107 -7.60 9.58 -14.44
N THR A 108 -8.31 10.47 -13.74
CA THR A 108 -7.76 11.24 -12.65
C THR A 108 -7.20 10.36 -11.53
N TYR A 109 -7.98 9.36 -11.07
CA TYR A 109 -7.51 8.45 -10.02
C TYR A 109 -6.41 7.49 -10.49
N SER A 110 -6.38 7.13 -11.77
CA SER A 110 -5.28 6.37 -12.38
C SER A 110 -3.96 7.15 -12.34
N GLU A 111 -4.02 8.46 -12.65
CA GLU A 111 -2.84 9.34 -12.56
C GLU A 111 -2.38 9.52 -11.13
N ILE A 112 -3.29 9.76 -10.19
CA ILE A 112 -2.98 9.85 -8.75
C ILE A 112 -2.32 8.54 -8.28
N HIS A 113 -2.86 7.40 -8.68
CA HIS A 113 -2.29 6.08 -8.36
C HIS A 113 -0.86 5.95 -8.90
N LEU A 114 -0.65 6.28 -10.17
CA LEU A 114 0.66 6.21 -10.81
C LEU A 114 1.71 7.06 -10.09
N TRP A 115 1.39 8.33 -9.83
CA TRP A 115 2.32 9.24 -9.15
C TRP A 115 2.58 8.85 -7.70
N THR A 116 1.55 8.37 -7.00
CA THR A 116 1.69 7.86 -5.64
C THR A 116 2.58 6.61 -5.60
N CYS A 117 2.47 5.70 -6.59
CA CYS A 117 3.35 4.53 -6.71
C CYS A 117 4.81 4.94 -6.93
N TRP A 118 5.09 5.92 -7.80
CA TRP A 118 6.46 6.40 -8.02
C TRP A 118 7.05 7.05 -6.77
N LEU A 119 6.25 7.85 -6.07
CA LEU A 119 6.67 8.46 -4.82
C LEU A 119 6.94 7.42 -3.73
N LEU A 120 6.04 6.43 -3.60
CA LEU A 120 6.21 5.31 -2.69
C LEU A 120 7.49 4.52 -2.99
N LEU A 121 7.73 4.21 -4.26
CA LEU A 121 8.95 3.51 -4.69
C LEU A 121 10.20 4.30 -4.29
N ALA A 122 10.23 5.60 -4.53
CA ALA A 122 11.36 6.46 -4.15
C ALA A 122 11.62 6.44 -2.64
N VAL A 123 10.55 6.61 -1.83
CA VAL A 123 10.66 6.58 -0.36
C VAL A 123 11.12 5.21 0.14
N VAL A 124 10.60 4.11 -0.40
CA VAL A 124 11.00 2.75 -0.02
C VAL A 124 12.47 2.48 -0.37
N VAL A 125 12.93 2.93 -1.53
CA VAL A 125 14.36 2.80 -1.91
C VAL A 125 15.26 3.57 -0.94
N ILE A 126 14.88 4.78 -0.55
CA ILE A 126 15.61 5.57 0.45
C ILE A 126 15.59 4.86 1.81
N HIS A 127 14.43 4.36 2.24
CA HIS A 127 14.27 3.62 3.50
C HIS A 127 15.17 2.39 3.55
N ILE A 128 15.16 1.55 2.51
CA ILE A 128 16.02 0.36 2.41
C ILE A 128 17.50 0.78 2.37
N GLY A 129 17.84 1.80 1.59
CA GLY A 129 19.21 2.32 1.50
C GLY A 129 19.72 2.80 2.84
N ALA A 130 18.92 3.53 3.61
CA ALA A 130 19.26 3.96 4.96
C ALA A 130 19.44 2.77 5.91
N ALA A 131 18.54 1.77 5.86
CA ALA A 131 18.65 0.58 6.69
C ALA A 131 19.93 -0.22 6.39
N VAL A 132 20.26 -0.38 5.11
CA VAL A 132 21.49 -1.05 4.65
C VAL A 132 22.73 -0.26 5.10
N TYR A 133 22.75 1.06 4.93
CA TYR A 133 23.85 1.92 5.37
C TYR A 133 24.11 1.78 6.88
N HIS A 134 23.07 1.89 7.71
CA HIS A 134 23.18 1.73 9.16
C HIS A 134 23.58 0.32 9.57
N GLY A 135 23.25 -0.69 8.74
CA GLY A 135 23.69 -2.06 8.94
C GLY A 135 25.19 -2.25 8.78
N PHE A 136 25.75 -1.64 7.76
CA PHE A 136 27.20 -1.71 7.53
C PHE A 136 27.99 -0.79 8.45
N ALA A 137 27.41 0.32 8.89
CA ALA A 137 28.07 1.24 9.82
C ALA A 137 28.18 0.70 11.24
N ASP A 138 27.54 -0.43 11.55
CA ASP A 138 27.52 -1.11 12.86
C ASP A 138 27.23 -0.15 14.05
N ASP A 139 26.39 0.85 13.80
CA ASP A 139 26.02 1.89 14.77
C ASP A 139 24.95 1.44 15.78
N GLY A 140 24.59 0.16 15.76
CA GLY A 140 23.60 -0.46 16.65
C GLY A 140 22.14 -0.08 16.34
N VAL A 141 21.87 0.64 15.25
CA VAL A 141 20.51 1.01 14.84
C VAL A 141 19.70 -0.23 14.46
N ILE A 142 20.30 -1.19 13.75
CA ILE A 142 19.65 -2.46 13.37
C ILE A 142 19.23 -3.26 14.60
N ASN A 143 20.09 -3.38 15.60
CA ASN A 143 19.76 -4.10 16.84
C ASN A 143 18.58 -3.46 17.60
N LYS A 144 18.33 -2.17 17.39
CA LYS A 144 17.17 -1.46 17.96
C LYS A 144 15.90 -1.59 17.11
N MET A 145 16.01 -1.87 15.79
CA MET A 145 14.88 -2.10 14.91
C MET A 145 14.21 -3.45 15.17
N PHE A 146 14.97 -4.48 15.56
CA PHE A 146 14.47 -5.83 15.82
C PHE A 146 14.14 -6.11 17.30
N ARG A 147 14.33 -5.15 18.20
CA ARG A 147 13.80 -5.23 19.57
C ARG A 147 12.37 -4.71 19.58
N PHE A 148 11.44 -5.66 19.55
CA PHE A 148 10.03 -5.44 19.86
C PHE A 148 9.81 -5.28 21.36
#